data_91b54a844b55e6b259ecff12006377ae
#
_entry.id   91b54a844b55e6b259ecff12006377ae
#
_cell.length_a   1.000
_cell.length_b   1.000
_cell.length_c   1.000
_cell.angle_alpha   90.00
_cell.angle_beta   90.00
_cell.angle_gamma   90.00
#
_symmetry.space_group_name_H-M   'P 1'
#
loop_
_entity.id
_entity.type
_entity.pdbx_description
1 polymer ?
#
loop_
_entity_poly.entity_id
_entity_poly.type
_entity_poly.pdbx_seq_one_letter_code
_entity_poly.pdbx_strand_id
1 'polypeptide(L)'
;MNFEHFLTKKIINSRNHKNTISSPIIKIGIGTISLGLVFMILTFAIGNGMQKEIKEKISTLEGHITVQSFNNNINQNSKNPISPSDVFIDATIDIPSVNRIEKIISSFGIVRTKTDFHGCYFKGVNHSYNWSGIEKYVLEGRVPNINDSTFSNEILIPKIIANKLKLDINDRIQMIFSRENSNPSLIQLEVSGIYSTGFDDLDSKYIFGDIDHLI
;
A
#
# COMPACT_ATOMS: atom_id res chain seq x y z
N MET A 1 -9.44 -46.54 30.03
CA MET A 1 -10.66 -45.91 29.44
C MET A 1 -11.14 -44.91 30.47
N ASN A 2 -11.04 -43.59 30.18
CA ASN A 2 -11.31 -42.54 31.19
C ASN A 2 -12.78 -42.52 31.52
N PHE A 3 -13.09 -42.68 32.81
CA PHE A 3 -14.44 -42.68 33.37
C PHE A 3 -15.27 -41.45 32.90
N GLU A 4 -14.63 -40.32 32.82
CA GLU A 4 -15.24 -39.03 32.34
C GLU A 4 -15.73 -39.16 30.90
N HIS A 5 -14.96 -39.78 30.03
CA HIS A 5 -15.32 -39.96 28.62
C HIS A 5 -16.50 -40.94 28.45
N PHE A 6 -16.56 -41.96 29.30
CA PHE A 6 -17.68 -42.92 29.35
C PHE A 6 -18.96 -42.25 29.86
N LEU A 7 -18.85 -41.41 30.92
CA LEU A 7 -19.99 -40.70 31.50
C LEU A 7 -20.56 -39.70 30.50
N THR A 8 -19.71 -38.94 29.87
CA THR A 8 -20.07 -37.94 28.86
C THR A 8 -20.80 -38.58 27.68
N LYS A 9 -20.26 -39.71 27.17
CA LYS A 9 -20.91 -40.45 26.07
C LYS A 9 -22.27 -41.02 26.47
N LYS A 10 -22.42 -41.46 27.74
CA LYS A 10 -23.67 -42.01 28.27
C LYS A 10 -24.74 -40.93 28.45
N ILE A 11 -24.36 -39.74 28.93
CA ILE A 11 -25.25 -38.58 29.10
C ILE A 11 -25.76 -38.06 27.75
N ILE A 12 -24.85 -37.90 26.80
CA ILE A 12 -25.19 -37.38 25.48
C ILE A 12 -26.03 -38.35 24.65
N ASN A 13 -25.80 -39.66 24.82
CA ASN A 13 -26.42 -40.72 24.02
C ASN A 13 -27.52 -41.51 24.75
N SER A 14 -28.02 -41.02 25.91
CA SER A 14 -29.08 -41.70 26.66
C SER A 14 -30.43 -41.61 25.90
N ARG A 15 -30.67 -42.63 25.10
CA ARG A 15 -31.90 -42.84 24.31
C ARG A 15 -33.10 -43.35 25.12
N ASN A 16 -32.96 -43.62 26.41
CA ASN A 16 -33.94 -44.44 27.17
C ASN A 16 -34.96 -43.66 28.01
N HIS A 17 -35.00 -42.32 27.93
CA HIS A 17 -36.07 -41.57 28.61
C HIS A 17 -36.85 -40.78 27.60
N LYS A 18 -38.03 -41.28 27.23
CA LYS A 18 -38.97 -40.70 26.25
C LYS A 18 -39.48 -39.27 26.62
N ASN A 19 -39.12 -38.75 27.78
CA ASN A 19 -39.55 -37.42 28.26
C ASN A 19 -38.44 -36.52 28.83
N THR A 20 -37.17 -36.75 28.49
CA THR A 20 -36.10 -35.91 29.04
C THR A 20 -35.75 -34.80 28.05
N ILE A 21 -36.25 -33.60 28.31
CA ILE A 21 -35.99 -32.35 27.58
C ILE A 21 -34.50 -31.99 27.63
N SER A 22 -33.73 -32.53 28.57
CA SER A 22 -32.30 -32.19 28.82
C SER A 22 -31.36 -32.57 27.67
N SER A 23 -31.57 -33.71 26.97
CA SER A 23 -30.67 -34.13 25.89
C SER A 23 -30.64 -33.18 24.67
N PRO A 24 -31.79 -32.70 24.14
CA PRO A 24 -31.77 -31.70 23.06
C PRO A 24 -31.18 -30.35 23.51
N ILE A 25 -31.43 -29.92 24.74
CA ILE A 25 -30.89 -28.66 25.28
C ILE A 25 -29.35 -28.71 25.35
N ILE A 26 -28.78 -29.80 25.83
CA ILE A 26 -27.30 -29.97 25.89
C ILE A 26 -26.72 -29.95 24.49
N LYS A 27 -27.31 -30.59 23.49
CA LYS A 27 -26.83 -30.60 22.11
C LYS A 27 -26.87 -29.21 21.48
N ILE A 28 -27.95 -28.45 21.72
CA ILE A 28 -28.06 -27.05 21.27
C ILE A 28 -27.01 -26.20 21.96
N GLY A 29 -26.79 -26.36 23.26
CA GLY A 29 -25.77 -25.64 24.00
C GLY A 29 -24.37 -25.89 23.46
N ILE A 30 -24.01 -27.16 23.22
CA ILE A 30 -22.69 -27.50 22.62
C ILE A 30 -22.58 -26.89 21.20
N GLY A 31 -23.64 -27.00 20.39
CA GLY A 31 -23.65 -26.42 19.05
C GLY A 31 -23.43 -24.91 19.05
N THR A 32 -24.09 -24.19 19.97
CA THR A 32 -23.97 -22.74 20.11
C THR A 32 -22.56 -22.31 20.51
N ILE A 33 -22.00 -23.00 21.51
CA ILE A 33 -20.61 -22.72 21.95
C ILE A 33 -19.62 -23.01 20.84
N SER A 34 -19.75 -24.14 20.15
CA SER A 34 -18.89 -24.53 19.04
C SER A 34 -18.95 -23.50 17.91
N LEU A 35 -20.15 -23.05 17.56
CA LEU A 35 -20.34 -22.02 16.53
C LEU A 35 -19.72 -20.69 16.94
N GLY A 36 -19.87 -20.28 18.21
CA GLY A 36 -19.25 -19.09 18.75
C GLY A 36 -17.72 -19.11 18.66
N LEU A 37 -17.10 -20.26 19.01
CA LEU A 37 -15.65 -20.44 18.87
C LEU A 37 -15.19 -20.35 17.40
N VAL A 38 -15.93 -20.98 16.49
CA VAL A 38 -15.60 -20.91 15.05
C VAL A 38 -15.63 -19.46 14.55
N PHE A 39 -16.67 -18.69 14.88
CA PHE A 39 -16.74 -17.28 14.50
C PHE A 39 -15.63 -16.45 15.13
N MET A 40 -15.28 -16.71 16.39
CA MET A 40 -14.18 -16.01 17.06
C MET A 40 -12.85 -16.24 16.33
N ILE A 41 -12.50 -17.50 16.03
CA ILE A 41 -11.26 -17.85 15.32
C ILE A 41 -11.26 -17.24 13.92
N LEU A 42 -12.39 -17.32 13.20
CA LEU A 42 -12.51 -16.77 11.86
C LEU A 42 -12.30 -15.24 11.86
N THR A 43 -12.91 -14.54 12.82
CA THR A 43 -12.75 -13.08 12.95
C THR A 43 -11.30 -12.69 13.21
N PHE A 44 -10.61 -13.40 14.10
CA PHE A 44 -9.18 -13.16 14.36
C PHE A 44 -8.32 -13.45 13.12
N ALA A 45 -8.58 -14.54 12.42
CA ALA A 45 -7.82 -14.92 11.24
C ALA A 45 -7.96 -13.88 10.11
N ILE A 46 -9.19 -13.45 9.83
CA ILE A 46 -9.47 -12.41 8.83
C ILE A 46 -8.85 -11.09 9.24
N GLY A 47 -9.03 -10.66 10.49
CA GLY A 47 -8.50 -9.39 11.00
C GLY A 47 -6.99 -9.31 10.90
N ASN A 48 -6.27 -10.34 11.33
CA ASN A 48 -4.81 -10.40 11.24
C ASN A 48 -4.32 -10.46 9.79
N GLY A 49 -4.99 -11.23 8.93
CA GLY A 49 -4.65 -11.32 7.52
C GLY A 49 -4.80 -9.97 6.81
N MET A 50 -5.92 -9.30 7.01
CA MET A 50 -6.21 -8.00 6.43
C MET A 50 -5.23 -6.92 6.92
N GLN A 51 -4.95 -6.89 8.23
CA GLN A 51 -4.00 -5.94 8.81
C GLN A 51 -2.59 -6.10 8.22
N LYS A 52 -2.13 -7.34 8.03
CA LYS A 52 -0.83 -7.63 7.43
C LYS A 52 -0.77 -7.14 5.97
N GLU A 53 -1.80 -7.43 5.20
CA GLU A 53 -1.88 -7.04 3.79
C GLU A 53 -1.92 -5.52 3.62
N ILE A 54 -2.74 -4.81 4.42
CA ILE A 54 -2.81 -3.34 4.40
C ILE A 54 -1.43 -2.76 4.73
N LYS A 55 -0.78 -3.24 5.80
CA LYS A 55 0.55 -2.76 6.20
C LYS A 55 1.58 -2.97 5.09
N GLU A 56 1.56 -4.11 4.42
CA GLU A 56 2.48 -4.42 3.32
C GLU A 56 2.26 -3.48 2.12
N LYS A 57 1.02 -3.20 1.75
CA LYS A 57 0.70 -2.28 0.65
C LYS A 57 1.06 -0.83 0.96
N ILE A 58 0.77 -0.36 2.17
CA ILE A 58 1.18 0.99 2.61
C ILE A 58 2.70 1.10 2.60
N SER A 59 3.41 0.12 3.15
CA SER A 59 4.88 0.16 3.19
C SER A 59 5.52 0.07 1.80
N THR A 60 4.84 -0.53 0.83
CA THR A 60 5.29 -0.54 -0.57
C THR A 60 5.22 0.86 -1.19
N LEU A 61 4.18 1.63 -0.90
CA LEU A 61 4.00 2.96 -1.47
C LEU A 61 4.75 4.05 -0.69
N GLU A 62 4.80 3.99 0.62
CA GLU A 62 5.33 5.05 1.49
C GLU A 62 6.65 4.69 2.20
N GLY A 63 7.04 3.40 2.15
CA GLY A 63 8.15 2.89 2.94
C GLY A 63 7.73 2.47 4.35
N HIS A 64 8.59 1.72 5.05
CA HIS A 64 8.34 1.30 6.43
C HIS A 64 8.58 2.43 7.44
N ILE A 65 9.59 3.26 7.15
CA ILE A 65 9.99 4.42 7.95
C ILE A 65 10.34 5.53 6.98
N THR A 66 9.77 6.71 7.17
CA THR A 66 10.06 7.90 6.38
C THR A 66 10.74 8.93 7.28
N VAL A 67 11.92 9.39 6.87
CA VAL A 67 12.65 10.47 7.52
C VAL A 67 12.47 11.72 6.68
N GLN A 68 11.96 12.79 7.28
CA GLN A 68 11.72 14.07 6.61
C GLN A 68 12.06 15.25 7.50
N SER A 69 12.20 16.43 6.90
CA SER A 69 12.41 17.66 7.67
C SER A 69 11.24 17.91 8.61
N PHE A 70 11.52 18.39 9.82
CA PHE A 70 10.50 18.70 10.82
C PHE A 70 9.42 19.66 10.31
N ASN A 71 9.78 20.58 9.42
CA ASN A 71 8.86 21.55 8.83
C ASN A 71 7.91 20.94 7.79
N ASN A 72 8.18 19.70 7.32
CA ASN A 72 7.34 19.00 6.33
C ASN A 72 6.23 18.15 6.97
N ASN A 73 6.12 18.14 8.31
CA ASN A 73 5.20 17.26 9.05
C ASN A 73 3.70 17.42 8.72
N ILE A 74 3.30 18.51 8.10
CA ILE A 74 1.87 18.84 7.87
C ILE A 74 1.44 18.48 6.44
N ASN A 75 2.37 18.50 5.49
CA ASN A 75 2.07 18.28 4.08
C ASN A 75 3.07 17.27 3.50
N GLN A 76 2.60 16.31 2.73
CA GLN A 76 3.43 15.32 2.01
C GLN A 76 4.31 15.96 0.90
N ASN A 77 4.38 17.29 0.84
CA ASN A 77 5.28 18.01 -0.02
C ASN A 77 6.66 18.12 0.62
N SER A 78 7.68 17.69 -0.08
CA SER A 78 9.09 17.87 0.31
C SER A 78 9.52 19.34 0.07
N LYS A 79 8.91 20.29 0.78
CA LYS A 79 9.24 21.72 0.64
C LYS A 79 10.67 22.04 1.04
N ASN A 80 11.17 21.34 2.06
CA ASN A 80 12.55 21.46 2.54
C ASN A 80 13.18 20.06 2.50
N PRO A 81 13.81 19.69 1.39
CA PRO A 81 14.50 18.40 1.31
C PRO A 81 15.64 18.36 2.33
N ILE A 82 15.80 17.22 2.98
CA ILE A 82 16.99 16.95 3.79
C ILE A 82 18.08 16.40 2.87
N SER A 83 19.31 16.91 3.07
CA SER A 83 20.51 16.32 2.47
C SER A 83 21.18 15.47 3.56
N PRO A 84 20.91 14.14 3.61
CA PRO A 84 21.52 13.32 4.63
C PRO A 84 23.02 13.29 4.41
N SER A 85 23.79 13.46 5.50
CA SER A 85 25.24 13.26 5.43
C SER A 85 25.56 11.79 5.19
N ASP A 86 26.68 11.50 4.54
CA ASP A 86 27.14 10.12 4.32
C ASP A 86 27.27 9.35 5.63
N VAL A 87 27.71 10.02 6.70
CA VAL A 87 27.78 9.45 8.06
C VAL A 87 26.41 8.98 8.56
N PHE A 88 25.34 9.73 8.27
CA PHE A 88 23.97 9.31 8.65
C PHE A 88 23.52 8.10 7.85
N ILE A 89 23.81 8.06 6.56
CA ILE A 89 23.46 6.94 5.68
C ILE A 89 24.21 5.69 6.13
N ASP A 90 25.50 5.76 6.33
CA ASP A 90 26.35 4.64 6.77
C ASP A 90 25.90 4.10 8.13
N ALA A 91 25.71 4.98 9.12
CA ALA A 91 25.22 4.57 10.44
C ALA A 91 23.82 3.95 10.42
N THR A 92 23.00 4.31 9.45
CA THR A 92 21.63 3.75 9.33
C THR A 92 21.64 2.40 8.63
N ILE A 93 22.51 2.21 7.63
CA ILE A 93 22.67 0.92 6.93
C ILE A 93 23.24 -0.15 7.86
N ASP A 94 24.09 0.23 8.82
CA ASP A 94 24.67 -0.69 9.80
C ASP A 94 23.65 -1.26 10.80
N ILE A 95 22.43 -0.74 10.84
CA ILE A 95 21.37 -1.28 11.69
C ILE A 95 20.85 -2.59 11.08
N PRO A 96 20.91 -3.74 11.79
CA PRO A 96 20.57 -5.05 11.24
C PRO A 96 19.13 -5.17 10.69
N SER A 97 18.23 -4.30 11.11
CA SER A 97 16.83 -4.27 10.67
C SER A 97 16.57 -3.37 9.45
N VAL A 98 17.58 -2.64 8.99
CA VAL A 98 17.49 -1.77 7.82
C VAL A 98 18.06 -2.50 6.62
N ASN A 99 17.19 -2.84 5.67
CA ASN A 99 17.63 -3.52 4.44
C ASN A 99 18.10 -2.52 3.38
N ARG A 100 17.53 -1.29 3.38
CA ARG A 100 17.76 -0.32 2.32
C ARG A 100 17.29 1.08 2.71
N ILE A 101 17.95 2.08 2.14
CA ILE A 101 17.56 3.48 2.22
C ILE A 101 17.28 3.97 0.80
N GLU A 102 16.11 4.55 0.59
CA GLU A 102 15.66 5.10 -0.69
C GLU A 102 15.56 6.63 -0.60
N LYS A 103 16.06 7.33 -1.61
CA LYS A 103 15.91 8.78 -1.73
C LYS A 103 14.67 9.09 -2.53
N ILE A 104 13.76 9.88 -1.96
CA ILE A 104 12.47 10.20 -2.56
C ILE A 104 12.21 11.69 -2.38
N ILE A 105 11.70 12.33 -3.42
CA ILE A 105 11.12 13.68 -3.34
C ILE A 105 9.65 13.57 -3.72
N SER A 106 8.76 14.08 -2.87
CA SER A 106 7.33 14.13 -3.17
C SER A 106 6.90 15.56 -3.36
N SER A 107 6.20 15.84 -4.46
CA SER A 107 5.64 17.15 -4.74
C SER A 107 4.20 17.03 -5.20
N PHE A 108 3.34 17.91 -4.68
CA PHE A 108 1.97 18.01 -5.18
C PHE A 108 1.99 18.64 -6.57
N GLY A 109 1.26 18.03 -7.49
CA GLY A 109 1.12 18.51 -8.86
C GLY A 109 -0.26 18.21 -9.42
N ILE A 110 -0.52 18.81 -10.57
CA ILE A 110 -1.76 18.62 -11.31
C ILE A 110 -1.42 17.95 -12.63
N VAL A 111 -1.91 16.73 -12.81
CA VAL A 111 -1.93 16.06 -14.11
C VAL A 111 -3.00 16.72 -14.96
N ARG A 112 -2.63 17.13 -16.16
CA ARG A 112 -3.52 17.73 -17.14
C ARG A 112 -3.49 16.94 -18.44
N THR A 113 -4.67 16.62 -18.94
CA THR A 113 -4.92 16.12 -20.30
C THR A 113 -5.57 17.21 -21.13
N LYS A 114 -5.97 16.90 -22.35
CA LYS A 114 -6.70 17.87 -23.20
C LYS A 114 -8.08 18.24 -22.67
N THR A 115 -8.72 17.32 -21.92
CA THR A 115 -10.13 17.45 -21.50
C THR A 115 -10.29 17.59 -20.00
N ASP A 116 -9.39 17.00 -19.23
CA ASP A 116 -9.55 16.83 -17.78
C ASP A 116 -8.26 17.12 -17.01
N PHE A 117 -8.38 17.27 -15.69
CA PHE A 117 -7.25 17.43 -14.80
C PHE A 117 -7.47 16.67 -13.48
N HIS A 118 -6.37 16.29 -12.82
CA HIS A 118 -6.38 15.62 -11.52
C HIS A 118 -5.18 16.03 -10.67
N GLY A 119 -5.43 16.39 -9.40
CA GLY A 119 -4.37 16.67 -8.43
C GLY A 119 -3.89 15.39 -7.76
N CYS A 120 -2.57 15.20 -7.74
CA CYS A 120 -1.93 14.06 -7.10
C CYS A 120 -0.53 14.41 -6.64
N TYR A 121 0.08 13.52 -5.86
CA TYR A 121 1.49 13.64 -5.49
C TYR A 121 2.35 12.91 -6.51
N PHE A 122 3.31 13.62 -7.06
CA PHE A 122 4.37 13.04 -7.85
C PHE A 122 5.50 12.59 -6.91
N LYS A 123 5.81 11.32 -6.93
CA LYS A 123 6.88 10.70 -6.16
C LYS A 123 8.07 10.47 -7.08
N GLY A 124 9.03 11.41 -7.02
CA GLY A 124 10.28 11.30 -7.74
C GLY A 124 11.20 10.31 -7.04
N VAL A 125 11.67 9.32 -7.79
CA VAL A 125 12.61 8.29 -7.35
C VAL A 125 13.83 8.30 -8.24
N ASN A 126 14.98 7.87 -7.70
CA ASN A 126 16.24 7.81 -8.44
C ASN A 126 16.41 6.44 -9.14
N HIS A 127 17.49 6.31 -9.94
CA HIS A 127 17.84 5.09 -10.67
C HIS A 127 18.02 3.85 -9.78
N SER A 128 18.47 4.04 -8.53
CA SER A 128 18.69 2.94 -7.58
C SER A 128 17.41 2.49 -6.85
N TYR A 129 16.29 3.10 -7.13
CA TYR A 129 15.00 2.76 -6.49
C TYR A 129 14.58 1.32 -6.79
N ASN A 130 14.18 0.60 -5.75
CA ASN A 130 13.75 -0.78 -5.92
C ASN A 130 12.26 -0.91 -6.24
N TRP A 131 12.02 -1.21 -7.47
CA TRP A 131 10.68 -1.41 -8.00
C TRP A 131 10.01 -2.73 -7.59
N SER A 132 10.74 -3.71 -7.02
CA SER A 132 10.19 -5.07 -6.73
C SER A 132 8.94 -5.07 -5.86
N GLY A 133 8.79 -4.06 -5.00
CA GLY A 133 7.59 -3.92 -4.15
C GLY A 133 6.35 -3.53 -4.94
N ILE A 134 6.48 -2.57 -5.87
CA ILE A 134 5.37 -2.03 -6.64
C ILE A 134 5.14 -2.79 -7.95
N GLU A 135 6.18 -3.42 -8.50
CA GLU A 135 6.15 -4.16 -9.77
C GLU A 135 5.09 -5.27 -9.76
N LYS A 136 4.90 -5.94 -8.62
CA LYS A 136 3.86 -6.96 -8.44
C LYS A 136 2.42 -6.42 -8.56
N TYR A 137 2.24 -5.12 -8.49
CA TYR A 137 0.95 -4.44 -8.64
C TYR A 137 0.77 -3.78 -10.00
N VAL A 138 1.77 -3.84 -10.89
CA VAL A 138 1.65 -3.35 -12.27
C VAL A 138 0.69 -4.26 -13.03
N LEU A 139 -0.35 -3.67 -13.57
CA LEU A 139 -1.38 -4.36 -14.34
C LEU A 139 -1.08 -4.34 -15.84
N GLU A 140 -0.56 -3.23 -16.33
CA GLU A 140 -0.29 -2.98 -17.74
C GLU A 140 1.01 -2.20 -17.90
N GLY A 141 1.77 -2.50 -18.97
CA GLY A 141 3.05 -1.86 -19.23
C GLY A 141 4.17 -2.33 -18.30
N ARG A 142 5.01 -1.40 -17.86
CA ARG A 142 6.19 -1.65 -17.02
C ARG A 142 6.48 -0.49 -16.09
N VAL A 143 7.34 -0.72 -15.11
CA VAL A 143 7.89 0.36 -14.28
C VAL A 143 8.76 1.31 -15.15
N PRO A 144 8.84 2.60 -14.78
CA PRO A 144 9.67 3.59 -15.49
C PRO A 144 11.15 3.17 -15.52
N ASN A 145 11.78 3.37 -16.66
CA ASN A 145 13.20 3.17 -16.81
C ASN A 145 13.93 4.50 -16.49
N ILE A 146 14.53 4.57 -15.31
CA ILE A 146 15.23 5.75 -14.79
C ILE A 146 16.73 5.47 -14.81
N ASN A 147 17.50 6.33 -15.49
CA ASN A 147 18.95 6.21 -15.65
C ASN A 147 19.64 7.47 -15.16
N ASP A 148 20.87 7.35 -14.67
CA ASP A 148 21.68 8.49 -14.22
C ASP A 148 22.08 9.47 -15.34
N SER A 149 22.07 9.02 -16.58
CA SER A 149 22.66 9.78 -17.69
C SER A 149 21.68 10.69 -18.42
N THR A 150 20.38 10.44 -18.29
CA THR A 150 19.32 11.15 -19.03
C THR A 150 18.04 11.21 -18.24
N PHE A 151 17.39 12.38 -18.25
CA PHE A 151 16.05 12.53 -17.65
C PHE A 151 15.07 11.53 -18.27
N SER A 152 14.40 10.79 -17.42
CA SER A 152 13.32 9.92 -17.85
C SER A 152 11.98 10.62 -17.77
N ASN A 153 11.28 10.71 -18.90
CA ASN A 153 9.92 11.25 -18.94
C ASN A 153 8.86 10.18 -18.67
N GLU A 154 9.27 8.96 -18.35
CA GLU A 154 8.37 7.86 -18.09
C GLU A 154 7.77 7.95 -16.70
N ILE A 155 6.49 7.61 -16.59
CA ILE A 155 5.77 7.58 -15.31
C ILE A 155 4.96 6.31 -15.15
N LEU A 156 4.80 5.90 -13.90
CA LEU A 156 3.89 4.85 -13.48
C LEU A 156 2.68 5.50 -12.81
N ILE A 157 1.50 5.29 -13.36
CA ILE A 157 0.26 5.89 -12.87
C ILE A 157 -0.68 4.85 -12.26
N PRO A 158 -1.51 5.20 -11.27
CA PRO A 158 -2.50 4.28 -10.75
C PRO A 158 -3.70 4.15 -11.69
N LYS A 159 -4.29 2.96 -11.72
CA LYS A 159 -5.46 2.64 -12.55
C LYS A 159 -6.63 3.61 -12.35
N ILE A 160 -6.84 4.06 -11.12
CA ILE A 160 -7.93 4.99 -10.81
C ILE A 160 -7.73 6.34 -11.51
N ILE A 161 -6.49 6.86 -11.59
CA ILE A 161 -6.16 8.08 -12.32
C ILE A 161 -6.22 7.85 -13.82
N ALA A 162 -5.69 6.71 -14.31
CA ALA A 162 -5.75 6.33 -15.72
C ALA A 162 -7.19 6.29 -16.23
N ASN A 163 -8.08 5.61 -15.51
CA ASN A 163 -9.50 5.54 -15.85
C ASN A 163 -10.19 6.91 -15.83
N LYS A 164 -9.90 7.74 -14.81
CA LYS A 164 -10.49 9.06 -14.66
C LYS A 164 -10.11 10.00 -15.78
N LEU A 165 -8.86 9.96 -16.21
CA LEU A 165 -8.30 10.82 -17.23
C LEU A 165 -8.33 10.18 -18.63
N LYS A 166 -8.81 8.93 -18.75
CA LYS A 166 -8.87 8.13 -19.99
C LYS A 166 -7.49 8.01 -20.63
N LEU A 167 -6.51 7.58 -19.84
CA LEU A 167 -5.12 7.42 -20.25
C LEU A 167 -4.80 5.94 -20.45
N ASP A 168 -4.11 5.67 -21.56
CA ASP A 168 -3.54 4.37 -21.88
C ASP A 168 -2.00 4.41 -21.85
N ILE A 169 -1.36 3.25 -22.00
CA ILE A 169 0.10 3.14 -22.08
C ILE A 169 0.62 3.93 -23.30
N ASN A 170 1.74 4.63 -23.14
CA ASN A 170 2.38 5.55 -24.08
C ASN A 170 1.63 6.87 -24.32
N ASP A 171 0.54 7.13 -23.60
CA ASP A 171 -0.09 8.44 -23.65
C ASP A 171 0.79 9.51 -23.01
N ARG A 172 0.73 10.72 -23.59
CA ARG A 172 1.47 11.89 -23.11
C ARG A 172 0.57 12.79 -22.29
N ILE A 173 1.01 13.12 -21.12
CA ILE A 173 0.35 14.04 -20.20
C ILE A 173 1.22 15.25 -19.90
N GLN A 174 0.59 16.30 -19.41
CA GLN A 174 1.28 17.45 -18.82
C GLN A 174 1.13 17.42 -17.32
N MET A 175 2.23 17.59 -16.60
CA MET A 175 2.20 17.75 -15.16
C MET A 175 2.66 19.14 -14.77
N ILE A 176 1.87 19.80 -13.92
CA ILE A 176 2.09 21.16 -13.47
C ILE A 176 2.46 21.11 -11.99
N PHE A 177 3.66 21.55 -11.65
CA PHE A 177 4.10 21.67 -10.27
C PHE A 177 4.01 23.14 -9.82
N SER A 178 3.45 23.35 -8.63
CA SER A 178 3.47 24.66 -7.97
C SER A 178 4.77 24.81 -7.20
N ARG A 179 5.63 25.73 -7.63
CA ARG A 179 6.84 26.12 -6.90
C ARG A 179 6.58 27.40 -6.14
N GLU A 180 6.96 27.47 -4.86
CA GLU A 180 6.90 28.71 -4.08
C GLU A 180 7.86 29.75 -4.71
N ASN A 181 7.38 30.96 -4.95
CA ASN A 181 8.12 32.09 -5.52
C ASN A 181 8.68 31.90 -6.96
N SER A 182 8.16 30.94 -7.72
CA SER A 182 8.56 30.70 -9.11
C SER A 182 7.34 30.46 -9.99
N ASN A 183 7.50 30.62 -11.30
CA ASN A 183 6.47 30.24 -12.25
C ASN A 183 6.20 28.74 -12.15
N PRO A 184 4.94 28.28 -12.30
CA PRO A 184 4.61 26.87 -12.34
C PRO A 184 5.47 26.13 -13.38
N SER A 185 6.09 25.04 -12.97
CA SER A 185 6.85 24.18 -13.88
C SER A 185 5.87 23.26 -14.60
N LEU A 186 5.94 23.23 -15.93
CA LEU A 186 5.14 22.35 -16.78
C LEU A 186 6.05 21.35 -17.43
N ILE A 187 5.81 20.06 -17.15
CA ILE A 187 6.62 18.95 -17.64
C ILE A 187 5.72 18.03 -18.46
N GLN A 188 6.25 17.53 -19.58
CA GLN A 188 5.58 16.54 -20.40
C GLN A 188 6.10 15.15 -20.05
N LEU A 189 5.18 14.27 -19.67
CA LEU A 189 5.48 12.91 -19.22
C LEU A 189 4.72 11.88 -20.08
N GLU A 190 5.23 10.65 -20.12
CA GLU A 190 4.67 9.54 -20.89
C GLU A 190 4.35 8.35 -19.95
N VAL A 191 3.18 7.78 -20.10
CA VAL A 191 2.71 6.66 -19.28
C VAL A 191 3.43 5.39 -19.69
N SER A 192 4.35 4.87 -18.86
CA SER A 192 5.06 3.61 -19.08
C SER A 192 4.34 2.40 -18.47
N GLY A 193 3.54 2.62 -17.45
CA GLY A 193 2.81 1.56 -16.78
C GLY A 193 1.63 2.05 -15.96
N ILE A 194 0.70 1.12 -15.72
CA ILE A 194 -0.49 1.33 -14.90
C ILE A 194 -0.48 0.31 -13.76
N TYR A 195 -0.59 0.77 -12.52
CA TYR A 195 -0.60 -0.09 -11.35
C TYR A 195 -1.91 -0.01 -10.56
N SER A 196 -2.19 -1.02 -9.73
CA SER A 196 -3.24 -0.98 -8.72
C SER A 196 -2.91 -1.87 -7.55
N THR A 197 -2.89 -1.29 -6.35
CA THR A 197 -2.74 -2.05 -5.10
C THR A 197 -4.06 -2.61 -4.61
N GLY A 198 -5.18 -2.18 -5.22
CA GLY A 198 -6.54 -2.50 -4.80
C GLY A 198 -7.04 -1.65 -3.64
N PHE A 199 -6.32 -0.58 -3.25
CA PHE A 199 -6.76 0.44 -2.31
C PHE A 199 -6.88 1.78 -3.03
N ASP A 200 -8.06 2.09 -3.54
CA ASP A 200 -8.32 3.28 -4.34
C ASP A 200 -7.92 4.59 -3.64
N ASP A 201 -8.12 4.67 -2.32
CA ASP A 201 -7.74 5.84 -1.52
C ASP A 201 -6.22 6.08 -1.46
N LEU A 202 -5.41 5.04 -1.54
CA LEU A 202 -3.96 5.13 -1.61
C LEU A 202 -3.50 5.32 -3.05
N ASP A 203 -4.06 4.53 -3.97
CA ASP A 203 -3.70 4.56 -5.37
C ASP A 203 -3.98 5.93 -6.00
N SER A 204 -5.08 6.59 -5.59
CA SER A 204 -5.43 7.92 -6.12
C SER A 204 -4.42 9.04 -5.79
N LYS A 205 -3.47 8.77 -4.90
CA LYS A 205 -2.56 9.80 -4.39
C LYS A 205 -1.26 9.90 -5.15
N TYR A 206 -0.68 8.80 -5.62
CA TYR A 206 0.72 8.77 -6.04
C TYR A 206 0.92 8.40 -7.50
N ILE A 207 1.72 9.21 -8.18
CA ILE A 207 2.33 8.90 -9.49
C ILE A 207 3.84 8.80 -9.26
N PHE A 208 4.49 7.81 -9.86
CA PHE A 208 5.94 7.62 -9.75
C PHE A 208 6.64 8.03 -11.03
N GLY A 209 7.78 8.68 -10.89
CA GLY A 209 8.63 9.08 -12.00
C GLY A 209 10.02 9.48 -11.55
N ASP A 210 10.78 10.10 -12.45
CA ASP A 210 12.16 10.49 -12.18
C ASP A 210 12.23 11.67 -11.21
N ILE A 211 13.13 11.55 -10.20
CA ILE A 211 13.39 12.56 -9.18
C ILE A 211 13.89 13.87 -9.77
N ASP A 212 14.64 13.79 -10.87
CA ASP A 212 15.30 14.95 -11.49
C ASP A 212 14.31 16.00 -12.02
N HIS A 213 13.04 15.63 -12.22
CA HIS A 213 11.98 16.59 -12.54
C HIS A 213 11.62 17.53 -11.40
N LEU A 214 12.02 17.19 -10.15
CA LEU A 214 11.67 17.95 -8.95
C LEU A 214 12.87 18.73 -8.36
N ILE A 215 14.07 18.48 -8.84
CA ILE A 215 15.29 19.19 -8.48
C ILE A 215 15.49 20.39 -9.39
#